data_2a94c7cdfa715eac20053483ef98ee75
#
_entry.id   2a94c7cdfa715eac20053483ef98ee75
#
_cell.length_a   1.000
_cell.length_b   1.000
_cell.length_c   1.000
_cell.angle_alpha   90.00
_cell.angle_beta   90.00
_cell.angle_gamma   90.00
#
_symmetry.space_group_name_H-M   'P 1'
#
loop_
_entity.id
_entity.type
_entity.pdbx_description
1 polymer ?
#
loop_
_entity_poly.entity_id
_entity_poly.type
_entity_poly.pdbx_seq_one_letter_code
_entity_poly.pdbx_strand_id
1 'polypeptide(L)'
;FKMPMGEKVKEFISHLWKVYPPEFEKPGQSSGPIVDDKPVAKLPDAEEVAQDVDADIKNDDDAKQVGVAIAQATYALTGKTWYFMMVALFVVYYVYSMDNLSTGTYLSFIMFSVRNDAAPSYITASAVQNVTAGVAKLVIGKLADIYGRFFASCVTLFFYVLGFLISAVAQNNATQTAGVALLAVGNSGLLIVIWIILADFLSSRMRAFGIAFVTMPFFITFATAPKITSAVTGLPTDPDSHWRWGFGMFCILIPATMAPIMAILYYLERKAKKSGLVPVHPYLRYGFWYGFKQFLLDADIIGMILILAGFLFMLLALTRGGDVGWSTDWIIALLTVGGVLILLVPVYEYYFSPRPFIRRRWLNSSVVLAILIAFFDFASFNISYQMLFYWRSIGLNLSPGDDKTNYFTYTDSLSLTIFGVIAGMIIFYTRRYKYLTVCGAAIRMIAYGLMIRYRHVGTSMVQAV
;
A
#
# COMPACT_ATOMS: atom_id res chain seq x y z
N PHE A 1 14.80 -37.85 9.52
CA PHE A 1 15.60 -37.31 10.66
C PHE A 1 14.83 -36.13 11.25
N LYS A 2 14.28 -36.31 12.46
CA LYS A 2 13.63 -35.23 13.21
C LYS A 2 14.72 -34.44 13.93
N MET A 3 15.07 -33.28 13.41
CA MET A 3 15.91 -32.30 14.15
C MET A 3 15.18 -31.86 15.42
N PRO A 4 15.88 -31.72 16.57
CA PRO A 4 15.30 -31.20 17.79
C PRO A 4 14.85 -29.76 17.59
N MET A 5 13.76 -29.36 18.23
CA MET A 5 13.04 -28.08 18.02
C MET A 5 13.97 -26.83 18.19
N GLY A 6 15.00 -26.93 19.04
CA GLY A 6 15.98 -25.87 19.27
C GLY A 6 16.93 -25.62 18.09
N GLU A 7 17.27 -26.65 17.30
CA GLU A 7 18.08 -26.47 16.09
C GLU A 7 17.28 -25.83 14.96
N LYS A 8 16.00 -26.18 14.82
CA LYS A 8 15.11 -25.54 13.85
C LYS A 8 14.92 -24.06 14.12
N VAL A 9 14.84 -23.66 15.39
CA VAL A 9 14.77 -22.24 15.78
C VAL A 9 16.08 -21.52 15.48
N LYS A 10 17.23 -22.13 15.77
CA LYS A 10 18.54 -21.57 15.40
C LYS A 10 18.72 -21.45 13.88
N GLU A 11 18.29 -22.45 13.14
CA GLU A 11 18.30 -22.42 11.67
C GLU A 11 17.36 -21.34 11.13
N PHE A 12 16.16 -21.20 11.70
CA PHE A 12 15.22 -20.14 11.37
C PHE A 12 15.84 -18.75 11.61
N ILE A 13 16.43 -18.51 12.79
CA ILE A 13 17.10 -17.26 13.12
C ILE A 13 18.29 -17.01 12.19
N SER A 14 19.09 -18.03 11.87
CA SER A 14 20.21 -17.89 10.94
C SER A 14 19.78 -17.58 9.52
N HIS A 15 18.63 -18.10 9.07
CA HIS A 15 18.03 -17.78 7.76
C HIS A 15 17.38 -16.40 7.72
N LEU A 16 16.82 -15.91 8.82
CA LEU A 16 16.34 -14.53 8.97
C LEU A 16 17.44 -13.50 8.69
N TRP A 17 18.68 -13.85 9.06
CA TRP A 17 19.80 -12.92 9.02
C TRP A 17 20.77 -13.17 7.85
N LYS A 18 20.60 -14.23 7.07
CA LYS A 18 21.38 -14.44 5.84
C LYS A 18 20.64 -13.75 4.69
N VAL A 19 21.21 -12.62 4.25
CA VAL A 19 20.85 -12.00 2.96
C VAL A 19 21.44 -12.89 1.88
N TYR A 20 20.61 -13.76 1.29
CA TYR A 20 21.01 -14.48 0.09
C TYR A 20 20.82 -13.57 -1.12
N PRO A 21 21.84 -13.43 -1.99
CA PRO A 21 21.61 -12.82 -3.29
C PRO A 21 20.54 -13.62 -4.03
N PRO A 22 19.63 -12.98 -4.80
CA PRO A 22 18.75 -13.72 -5.69
C PRO A 22 19.62 -14.48 -6.66
N GLU A 23 19.38 -15.79 -6.79
CA GLU A 23 19.94 -16.57 -7.89
C GLU A 23 19.36 -15.98 -9.17
N PHE A 24 20.19 -15.33 -9.96
CA PHE A 24 19.83 -14.88 -11.30
C PHE A 24 19.69 -16.14 -12.16
N GLU A 25 18.47 -16.61 -12.38
CA GLU A 25 18.20 -17.53 -13.47
C GLU A 25 18.51 -16.82 -14.78
N LYS A 26 19.60 -17.23 -15.42
CA LYS A 26 19.86 -16.87 -16.81
C LYS A 26 18.71 -17.44 -17.66
N PRO A 27 18.06 -16.65 -18.50
CA PRO A 27 17.04 -17.18 -19.37
C PRO A 27 17.68 -18.17 -20.35
N GLY A 28 17.40 -19.48 -20.18
CA GLY A 28 17.75 -20.50 -21.16
C GLY A 28 18.57 -21.70 -20.73
N GLN A 29 18.72 -22.02 -19.43
CA GLN A 29 19.34 -23.30 -19.04
C GLN A 29 18.40 -24.15 -18.18
N SER A 30 18.04 -25.31 -18.74
CA SER A 30 17.33 -26.39 -18.08
C SER A 30 18.19 -27.02 -16.98
N SER A 31 17.53 -27.34 -15.86
CA SER A 31 18.07 -27.98 -14.67
C SER A 31 18.85 -29.25 -14.94
N GLY A 32 20.17 -29.22 -14.69
CA GLY A 32 21.01 -30.39 -14.44
C GLY A 32 21.46 -30.42 -12.98
N PRO A 33 21.90 -31.59 -12.44
CA PRO A 33 22.17 -31.76 -11.02
C PRO A 33 23.42 -31.00 -10.58
N ILE A 34 23.33 -30.38 -9.42
CA ILE A 34 24.39 -29.61 -8.75
C ILE A 34 25.44 -30.60 -8.20
N VAL A 35 26.66 -30.51 -8.69
CA VAL A 35 27.84 -31.12 -8.09
C VAL A 35 28.90 -30.03 -7.88
N ASP A 36 29.35 -29.93 -6.64
CA ASP A 36 30.64 -29.53 -6.09
C ASP A 36 31.24 -28.12 -6.29
N ASP A 37 31.61 -27.60 -5.11
CA ASP A 37 32.79 -26.79 -4.74
C ASP A 37 33.57 -26.10 -5.88
N LYS A 38 33.36 -24.79 -6.00
CA LYS A 38 34.38 -23.89 -6.56
C LYS A 38 34.48 -22.58 -5.79
N PRO A 39 35.69 -22.00 -5.69
CA PRO A 39 35.99 -20.84 -4.87
C PRO A 39 35.26 -19.59 -5.37
N VAL A 40 34.99 -18.68 -4.43
CA VAL A 40 34.34 -17.38 -4.63
C VAL A 40 34.84 -16.73 -5.94
N ALA A 41 33.93 -16.72 -6.93
CA ALA A 41 34.20 -16.05 -8.21
C ALA A 41 34.43 -14.55 -7.95
N LYS A 42 35.50 -14.01 -8.51
CA LYS A 42 35.76 -12.58 -8.62
C LYS A 42 34.48 -11.91 -9.18
N LEU A 43 34.10 -10.80 -8.56
CA LEU A 43 33.08 -9.91 -9.11
C LEU A 43 33.42 -9.64 -10.58
N PRO A 44 32.49 -9.79 -11.53
CA PRO A 44 32.71 -9.46 -12.92
C PRO A 44 33.15 -8.00 -13.02
N ASP A 45 34.12 -7.73 -13.89
CA ASP A 45 34.67 -6.39 -14.09
C ASP A 45 33.53 -5.45 -14.54
N ALA A 46 33.52 -4.23 -14.00
CA ALA A 46 32.46 -3.25 -14.23
C ALA A 46 32.21 -2.94 -15.73
N GLU A 47 33.22 -3.16 -16.58
CA GLU A 47 33.12 -3.03 -18.02
C GLU A 47 32.35 -4.18 -18.70
N GLU A 48 32.46 -5.41 -18.19
CA GLU A 48 31.75 -6.58 -18.71
C GLU A 48 30.23 -6.49 -18.36
N VAL A 49 29.92 -6.04 -17.16
CA VAL A 49 28.53 -5.76 -16.75
C VAL A 49 27.92 -4.59 -17.52
N ALA A 50 28.72 -3.57 -17.83
CA ALA A 50 28.27 -2.43 -18.64
C ALA A 50 28.00 -2.82 -20.10
N GLN A 51 28.82 -3.72 -20.67
CA GLN A 51 28.63 -4.22 -22.05
C GLN A 51 27.44 -5.16 -22.16
N ASP A 52 27.19 -6.03 -21.17
CA ASP A 52 26.00 -6.89 -21.10
C ASP A 52 24.71 -6.05 -20.93
N VAL A 53 24.74 -4.99 -20.14
CA VAL A 53 23.63 -4.06 -19.97
C VAL A 53 23.36 -3.25 -21.25
N ASP A 54 24.38 -2.80 -21.96
CA ASP A 54 24.23 -2.09 -23.24
C ASP A 54 23.77 -3.02 -24.38
N ALA A 55 24.14 -4.29 -24.37
CA ALA A 55 23.68 -5.31 -25.33
C ALA A 55 22.20 -5.68 -25.05
N ASP A 56 21.81 -5.81 -23.80
CA ASP A 56 20.41 -6.05 -23.39
C ASP A 56 19.50 -4.85 -23.72
N ILE A 57 20.01 -3.61 -23.64
CA ILE A 57 19.27 -2.39 -24.02
C ILE A 57 19.03 -2.32 -25.55
N LYS A 58 19.90 -2.88 -26.36
CA LYS A 58 19.80 -2.88 -27.84
C LYS A 58 18.86 -3.94 -28.41
N ASN A 59 18.56 -4.99 -27.67
CA ASN A 59 17.88 -6.17 -28.23
C ASN A 59 16.47 -6.42 -27.68
N ASP A 60 15.89 -5.57 -26.81
CA ASP A 60 14.65 -5.94 -26.19
C ASP A 60 13.64 -4.77 -26.09
N ASP A 61 12.41 -5.04 -26.52
CA ASP A 61 11.19 -4.27 -26.22
C ASP A 61 10.91 -4.15 -24.70
N ASP A 62 11.69 -4.82 -23.87
CA ASP A 62 11.76 -4.75 -22.41
C ASP A 62 12.96 -3.90 -21.92
N ALA A 63 13.11 -2.67 -22.40
CA ALA A 63 14.07 -1.74 -21.80
C ALA A 63 13.86 -1.74 -20.28
N LYS A 64 14.75 -2.40 -19.53
CA LYS A 64 14.70 -2.45 -18.05
C LYS A 64 14.58 -1.03 -17.55
N GLN A 65 13.47 -0.71 -16.90
CA GLN A 65 13.24 0.64 -16.39
C GLN A 65 14.41 0.99 -15.46
N VAL A 66 14.98 2.17 -15.62
CA VAL A 66 16.20 2.58 -14.91
C VAL A 66 16.07 2.45 -13.39
N GLY A 67 14.87 2.72 -12.85
CA GLY A 67 14.59 2.56 -11.43
C GLY A 67 14.69 1.11 -10.95
N VAL A 68 14.35 0.13 -11.80
CA VAL A 68 14.52 -1.30 -11.48
C VAL A 68 15.99 -1.69 -11.49
N ALA A 69 16.77 -1.17 -12.46
CA ALA A 69 18.23 -1.38 -12.47
C ALA A 69 18.91 -0.77 -11.24
N ILE A 70 18.48 0.43 -10.82
CA ILE A 70 18.92 1.05 -9.56
C ILE A 70 18.61 0.14 -8.37
N ALA A 71 17.41 -0.45 -8.28
CA ALA A 71 17.03 -1.32 -7.18
C ALA A 71 17.89 -2.60 -7.13
N GLN A 72 18.18 -3.22 -8.26
CA GLN A 72 19.07 -4.38 -8.36
C GLN A 72 20.49 -4.04 -7.90
N ALA A 73 21.02 -2.91 -8.35
CA ALA A 73 22.35 -2.43 -7.93
C ALA A 73 22.40 -2.08 -6.44
N THR A 74 21.37 -1.44 -5.90
CA THR A 74 21.26 -1.11 -4.48
C THR A 74 21.16 -2.37 -3.62
N TYR A 75 20.43 -3.38 -4.07
CA TYR A 75 20.37 -4.68 -3.39
C TYR A 75 21.76 -5.30 -3.22
N ALA A 76 22.55 -5.38 -4.31
CA ALA A 76 23.90 -5.93 -4.28
C ALA A 76 24.84 -5.17 -3.29
N LEU A 77 24.59 -3.88 -3.07
CA LEU A 77 25.43 -3.02 -2.23
C LEU A 77 24.93 -2.90 -0.78
N THR A 78 23.79 -3.48 -0.43
CA THR A 78 23.12 -3.24 0.85
C THR A 78 23.89 -3.82 2.05
N GLY A 79 24.45 -5.04 1.95
CA GLY A 79 25.23 -5.65 3.01
C GLY A 79 24.60 -5.52 4.40
N LYS A 80 25.36 -4.98 5.39
CA LYS A 80 24.89 -4.77 6.76
C LYS A 80 23.84 -3.65 6.91
N THR A 81 23.71 -2.76 5.93
CA THR A 81 22.72 -1.65 5.94
C THR A 81 21.28 -2.16 5.94
N TRP A 82 21.09 -3.42 5.53
CA TRP A 82 19.80 -4.11 5.58
C TRP A 82 19.13 -4.08 6.96
N TYR A 83 19.87 -4.29 8.04
CA TYR A 83 19.32 -4.28 9.39
C TYR A 83 18.75 -2.90 9.76
N PHE A 84 19.49 -1.84 9.44
CA PHE A 84 19.04 -0.47 9.68
C PHE A 84 17.80 -0.13 8.84
N MET A 85 17.73 -0.65 7.62
CA MET A 85 16.57 -0.46 6.75
C MET A 85 15.31 -1.15 7.31
N MET A 86 15.44 -2.38 7.84
CA MET A 86 14.30 -3.08 8.46
C MET A 86 13.80 -2.36 9.71
N VAL A 87 14.69 -1.85 10.55
CA VAL A 87 14.34 -1.04 11.74
C VAL A 87 13.65 0.26 11.30
N ALA A 88 14.19 0.94 10.29
CA ALA A 88 13.58 2.16 9.77
C ALA A 88 12.17 1.90 9.18
N LEU A 89 11.99 0.82 8.42
CA LEU A 89 10.68 0.40 7.91
C LEU A 89 9.69 0.10 9.04
N PHE A 90 10.14 -0.56 10.10
CA PHE A 90 9.31 -0.84 11.28
C PHE A 90 8.83 0.45 11.95
N VAL A 91 9.72 1.45 12.11
CA VAL A 91 9.38 2.76 12.71
C VAL A 91 8.43 3.55 11.82
N VAL A 92 8.66 3.57 10.49
CA VAL A 92 7.74 4.20 9.54
C VAL A 92 6.37 3.54 9.59
N TYR A 93 6.33 2.22 9.63
CA TYR A 93 5.07 1.47 9.67
C TYR A 93 4.32 1.66 10.99
N TYR A 94 5.03 1.94 12.10
CA TYR A 94 4.40 2.31 13.38
C TYR A 94 3.57 3.60 13.24
N VAL A 95 4.15 4.66 12.65
CA VAL A 95 3.41 5.92 12.42
C VAL A 95 2.31 5.74 11.39
N TYR A 96 2.56 4.97 10.33
CA TYR A 96 1.56 4.60 9.34
C TYR A 96 0.36 3.87 9.96
N SER A 97 0.60 2.90 10.86
CA SER A 97 -0.47 2.16 11.52
C SER A 97 -1.25 3.05 12.49
N MET A 98 -0.57 3.98 13.15
CA MET A 98 -1.22 4.96 14.03
C MET A 98 -2.13 5.91 13.23
N ASP A 99 -1.66 6.40 12.07
CA ASP A 99 -2.50 7.18 11.17
C ASP A 99 -3.75 6.40 10.74
N ASN A 100 -3.58 5.18 10.24
CA ASN A 100 -4.71 4.36 9.78
C ASN A 100 -5.78 4.14 10.85
N LEU A 101 -5.38 3.97 12.10
CA LEU A 101 -6.33 3.78 13.20
C LEU A 101 -6.98 5.09 13.64
N SER A 102 -6.25 6.21 13.64
CA SER A 102 -6.71 7.49 14.22
C SER A 102 -7.48 8.35 13.23
N THR A 103 -7.04 8.43 11.97
CA THR A 103 -7.60 9.36 10.97
C THR A 103 -9.07 9.12 10.70
N GLY A 104 -9.53 7.86 10.69
CA GLY A 104 -10.95 7.53 10.55
C GLY A 104 -11.82 8.14 11.67
N THR A 105 -11.32 8.15 12.90
CA THR A 105 -12.01 8.75 14.04
C THR A 105 -12.00 10.28 13.92
N TYR A 106 -10.86 10.89 13.60
CA TYR A 106 -10.77 12.34 13.39
C TYR A 106 -11.70 12.84 12.27
N LEU A 107 -11.78 12.10 11.19
CA LEU A 107 -12.67 12.41 10.07
C LEU A 107 -14.15 12.40 10.51
N SER A 108 -14.52 11.47 11.39
CA SER A 108 -15.89 11.43 11.95
C SER A 108 -16.20 12.67 12.80
N PHE A 109 -15.22 13.18 13.56
CA PHE A 109 -15.38 14.40 14.37
C PHE A 109 -15.58 15.65 13.54
N ILE A 110 -14.87 15.79 12.44
CA ILE A 110 -14.99 16.95 11.54
C ILE A 110 -16.41 17.08 11.02
N MET A 111 -17.06 15.96 10.73
CA MET A 111 -18.43 15.94 10.23
C MET A 111 -19.46 16.52 11.19
N PHE A 112 -19.20 16.34 12.49
CA PHE A 112 -20.07 16.92 13.54
C PHE A 112 -19.73 18.39 13.82
N SER A 113 -18.47 18.81 13.63
CA SER A 113 -17.97 20.15 13.96
C SER A 113 -18.11 21.17 12.83
N VAL A 114 -18.08 20.73 11.57
CA VAL A 114 -18.13 21.59 10.36
C VAL A 114 -19.46 21.37 9.64
N ARG A 115 -20.57 21.65 10.32
CA ARG A 115 -21.92 21.46 9.81
C ARG A 115 -22.35 22.63 8.92
N ASN A 116 -22.05 22.58 7.63
CA ASN A 116 -22.65 23.44 6.62
C ASN A 116 -23.49 22.58 5.67
N ASP A 117 -24.78 22.91 5.54
CA ASP A 117 -25.83 22.11 4.87
C ASP A 117 -25.63 21.85 3.35
N ALA A 118 -24.62 22.42 2.73
CA ALA A 118 -24.29 22.27 1.29
C ALA A 118 -23.06 21.38 1.03
N ALA A 119 -22.52 20.69 2.02
CA ALA A 119 -21.22 20.06 1.93
C ALA A 119 -21.28 18.59 1.52
N PRO A 120 -20.22 18.07 0.83
CA PRO A 120 -20.13 16.65 0.54
C PRO A 120 -20.16 15.81 1.83
N SER A 121 -21.02 14.78 1.83
CA SER A 121 -21.15 13.89 2.98
C SER A 121 -19.86 13.08 3.23
N TYR A 122 -19.72 12.52 4.43
CA TYR A 122 -18.63 11.56 4.77
C TYR A 122 -18.48 10.46 3.70
N ILE A 123 -19.60 9.97 3.19
CA ILE A 123 -19.64 8.93 2.16
C ILE A 123 -18.92 9.42 0.91
N THR A 124 -19.12 10.68 0.52
CA THR A 124 -18.43 11.26 -0.64
C THR A 124 -16.92 11.41 -0.39
N ALA A 125 -16.52 11.90 0.79
CA ALA A 125 -15.11 12.03 1.15
C ALA A 125 -14.40 10.68 1.18
N SER A 126 -15.03 9.65 1.77
CA SER A 126 -14.49 8.29 1.82
C SER A 126 -14.43 7.63 0.43
N ALA A 127 -15.41 7.89 -0.44
CA ALA A 127 -15.37 7.41 -1.81
C ALA A 127 -14.22 8.03 -2.59
N VAL A 128 -14.02 9.35 -2.50
CA VAL A 128 -12.88 10.06 -3.10
C VAL A 128 -11.56 9.52 -2.56
N GLN A 129 -11.46 9.29 -1.26
CA GLN A 129 -10.28 8.69 -0.62
C GLN A 129 -9.94 7.32 -1.23
N ASN A 130 -10.90 6.42 -1.30
CA ASN A 130 -10.70 5.05 -1.78
C ASN A 130 -10.31 4.99 -3.26
N VAL A 131 -10.98 5.78 -4.12
CA VAL A 131 -10.64 5.87 -5.55
C VAL A 131 -9.24 6.43 -5.74
N THR A 132 -8.95 7.54 -5.08
CA THR A 132 -7.63 8.19 -5.16
C THR A 132 -6.54 7.26 -4.65
N ALA A 133 -6.77 6.55 -3.55
CA ALA A 133 -5.82 5.56 -3.03
C ALA A 133 -5.55 4.41 -4.02
N GLY A 134 -6.58 3.93 -4.72
CA GLY A 134 -6.44 2.90 -5.75
C GLY A 134 -5.54 3.34 -6.90
N VAL A 135 -5.82 4.50 -7.48
CA VAL A 135 -5.06 5.04 -8.61
C VAL A 135 -3.65 5.48 -8.19
N ALA A 136 -3.51 6.08 -7.01
CA ALA A 136 -2.21 6.53 -6.51
C ALA A 136 -1.19 5.38 -6.38
N LYS A 137 -1.62 4.17 -6.00
CA LYS A 137 -0.74 2.98 -5.96
C LYS A 137 -0.15 2.68 -7.32
N LEU A 138 -0.93 2.83 -8.39
CA LEU A 138 -0.48 2.59 -9.75
C LEU A 138 0.54 3.64 -10.18
N VAL A 139 0.25 4.92 -9.93
CA VAL A 139 1.13 6.05 -10.27
C VAL A 139 2.44 5.96 -9.51
N ILE A 140 2.40 5.78 -8.21
CA ILE A 140 3.60 5.71 -7.35
C ILE A 140 4.44 4.47 -7.68
N GLY A 141 3.79 3.32 -7.97
CA GLY A 141 4.49 2.13 -8.43
C GLY A 141 5.29 2.39 -9.71
N LYS A 142 4.68 3.01 -10.72
CA LYS A 142 5.37 3.41 -11.96
C LYS A 142 6.48 4.43 -11.73
N LEU A 143 6.25 5.42 -10.86
CA LEU A 143 7.29 6.36 -10.45
C LEU A 143 8.51 5.65 -9.83
N ALA A 144 8.26 4.68 -8.95
CA ALA A 144 9.31 3.89 -8.32
C ALA A 144 10.12 3.08 -9.36
N ASP A 145 9.47 2.56 -10.40
CA ASP A 145 10.13 1.78 -11.46
C ASP A 145 10.91 2.65 -12.44
N ILE A 146 10.46 3.88 -12.72
CA ILE A 146 11.10 4.81 -13.66
C ILE A 146 12.25 5.56 -13.00
N TYR A 147 12.00 6.21 -11.84
CA TYR A 147 12.96 7.13 -11.21
C TYR A 147 13.71 6.55 -10.01
N GLY A 148 13.27 5.40 -9.50
CA GLY A 148 13.85 4.77 -8.32
C GLY A 148 13.02 4.99 -7.05
N ARG A 149 13.37 4.21 -6.02
CA ARG A 149 12.60 4.11 -4.78
C ARG A 149 12.71 5.36 -3.91
N PHE A 150 13.88 6.02 -3.95
CA PHE A 150 14.10 7.27 -3.23
C PHE A 150 13.18 8.39 -3.75
N PHE A 151 13.12 8.58 -5.07
CA PHE A 151 12.28 9.62 -5.66
C PHE A 151 10.79 9.38 -5.40
N ALA A 152 10.32 8.14 -5.57
CA ALA A 152 8.95 7.77 -5.25
C ALA A 152 8.60 8.03 -3.77
N SER A 153 9.54 7.78 -2.86
CA SER A 153 9.38 8.12 -1.43
C SER A 153 9.26 9.63 -1.19
N CYS A 154 10.04 10.45 -1.91
CA CYS A 154 9.95 11.93 -1.81
C CYS A 154 8.58 12.43 -2.25
N VAL A 155 8.07 11.95 -3.39
CA VAL A 155 6.75 12.32 -3.93
C VAL A 155 5.64 11.90 -2.97
N THR A 156 5.72 10.67 -2.46
CA THR A 156 4.78 10.15 -1.48
C THR A 156 4.75 11.00 -0.21
N LEU A 157 5.93 11.32 0.35
CA LEU A 157 6.06 12.15 1.53
C LEU A 157 5.46 13.55 1.32
N PHE A 158 5.71 14.15 0.17
CA PHE A 158 5.18 15.46 -0.18
C PHE A 158 3.64 15.49 -0.14
N PHE A 159 2.99 14.55 -0.83
CA PHE A 159 1.52 14.47 -0.85
C PHE A 159 0.95 14.11 0.52
N TYR A 160 1.64 13.27 1.29
CA TYR A 160 1.18 12.84 2.60
C TYR A 160 1.15 14.02 3.58
N VAL A 161 2.26 14.78 3.67
CA VAL A 161 2.36 15.96 4.53
C VAL A 161 1.38 17.05 4.08
N LEU A 162 1.28 17.29 2.77
CA LEU A 162 0.36 18.29 2.21
C LEU A 162 -1.09 17.94 2.52
N GLY A 163 -1.47 16.67 2.41
CA GLY A 163 -2.81 16.19 2.75
C GLY A 163 -3.15 16.42 4.23
N PHE A 164 -2.23 16.09 5.13
CA PHE A 164 -2.40 16.35 6.56
C PHE A 164 -2.48 17.85 6.87
N LEU A 165 -1.62 18.65 6.26
CA LEU A 165 -1.61 20.10 6.46
C LEU A 165 -2.95 20.72 6.06
N ILE A 166 -3.46 20.38 4.86
CA ILE A 166 -4.75 20.89 4.38
C ILE A 166 -5.89 20.39 5.28
N SER A 167 -5.87 19.13 5.70
CA SER A 167 -6.86 18.58 6.62
C SER A 167 -6.85 19.26 8.00
N ALA A 168 -5.66 19.59 8.52
CA ALA A 168 -5.51 20.30 9.80
C ALA A 168 -6.07 21.73 9.78
N VAL A 169 -5.94 22.43 8.65
CA VAL A 169 -6.40 23.83 8.53
C VAL A 169 -7.78 23.94 7.86
N ALA A 170 -8.42 22.83 7.51
CA ALA A 170 -9.71 22.83 6.82
C ALA A 170 -10.79 23.55 7.64
N GLN A 171 -11.52 24.46 7.00
CA GLN A 171 -12.63 25.21 7.58
C GLN A 171 -13.98 24.78 7.01
N ASN A 172 -13.99 24.06 5.91
CA ASN A 172 -15.17 23.55 5.24
C ASN A 172 -14.96 22.13 4.72
N ASN A 173 -16.06 21.44 4.45
CA ASN A 173 -16.03 20.05 4.00
C ASN A 173 -15.38 19.88 2.61
N ALA A 174 -15.43 20.87 1.73
CA ALA A 174 -14.78 20.82 0.42
C ALA A 174 -13.25 20.81 0.57
N THR A 175 -12.70 21.72 1.38
CA THR A 175 -11.26 21.74 1.69
C THR A 175 -10.83 20.46 2.41
N GLN A 176 -11.66 19.94 3.32
CA GLN A 176 -11.39 18.67 3.99
C GLN A 176 -11.34 17.50 2.99
N THR A 177 -12.30 17.43 2.07
CA THR A 177 -12.32 16.38 1.03
C THR A 177 -11.09 16.46 0.13
N ALA A 178 -10.66 17.67 -0.23
CA ALA A 178 -9.42 17.86 -0.99
C ALA A 178 -8.19 17.41 -0.19
N GLY A 179 -8.13 17.73 1.11
CA GLY A 179 -7.07 17.28 2.02
C GLY A 179 -7.02 15.75 2.11
N VAL A 180 -8.17 15.12 2.29
CA VAL A 180 -8.29 13.64 2.34
C VAL A 180 -7.90 12.97 1.03
N ALA A 181 -8.19 13.58 -0.13
CA ALA A 181 -7.74 13.06 -1.41
C ALA A 181 -6.21 13.06 -1.52
N LEU A 182 -5.54 14.15 -1.14
CA LEU A 182 -4.08 14.23 -1.14
C LEU A 182 -3.46 13.30 -0.10
N LEU A 183 -4.08 13.21 1.09
CA LEU A 183 -3.71 12.26 2.13
C LEU A 183 -3.76 10.82 1.61
N ALA A 184 -4.79 10.47 0.83
CA ALA A 184 -4.95 9.15 0.24
C ALA A 184 -3.81 8.82 -0.75
N VAL A 185 -3.32 9.80 -1.52
CA VAL A 185 -2.13 9.63 -2.37
C VAL A 185 -0.91 9.30 -1.53
N GLY A 186 -0.67 10.06 -0.45
CA GLY A 186 0.46 9.85 0.44
C GLY A 186 0.40 8.52 1.19
N ASN A 187 -0.73 8.22 1.82
CA ASN A 187 -0.93 6.99 2.60
C ASN A 187 -0.79 5.73 1.74
N SER A 188 -1.49 5.67 0.61
CA SER A 188 -1.42 4.52 -0.30
C SER A 188 -0.07 4.41 -1.02
N GLY A 189 0.55 5.57 -1.33
CA GLY A 189 1.88 5.65 -1.91
C GLY A 189 2.94 5.11 -0.94
N LEU A 190 2.88 5.47 0.34
CA LEU A 190 3.79 4.95 1.35
C LEU A 190 3.70 3.42 1.46
N LEU A 191 2.48 2.90 1.50
CA LEU A 191 2.25 1.45 1.58
C LEU A 191 2.86 0.70 0.39
N ILE A 192 2.64 1.19 -0.83
CA ILE A 192 3.18 0.52 -2.02
C ILE A 192 4.71 0.63 -2.08
N VAL A 193 5.29 1.76 -1.69
CA VAL A 193 6.75 1.94 -1.62
C VAL A 193 7.37 0.99 -0.60
N ILE A 194 6.79 0.83 0.58
CA ILE A 194 7.25 -0.14 1.58
C ILE A 194 7.22 -1.55 1.01
N TRP A 195 6.15 -1.94 0.32
CA TRP A 195 6.02 -3.28 -0.26
C TRP A 195 6.99 -3.52 -1.42
N ILE A 196 7.24 -2.51 -2.24
CA ILE A 196 8.25 -2.58 -3.30
C ILE A 196 9.65 -2.76 -2.69
N ILE A 197 10.01 -1.97 -1.67
CA ILE A 197 11.29 -2.11 -0.97
C ILE A 197 11.43 -3.52 -0.38
N LEU A 198 10.39 -4.04 0.29
CA LEU A 198 10.42 -5.40 0.82
C LEU A 198 10.55 -6.46 -0.29
N ALA A 199 9.87 -6.24 -1.43
CA ALA A 199 9.95 -7.15 -2.57
C ALA A 199 11.33 -7.15 -3.24
N ASP A 200 11.99 -6.00 -3.29
CA ASP A 200 13.32 -5.84 -3.88
C ASP A 200 14.43 -6.44 -2.99
N PHE A 201 14.31 -6.31 -1.67
CA PHE A 201 15.35 -6.70 -0.73
C PHE A 201 15.13 -8.06 -0.06
N LEU A 202 13.96 -8.68 -0.21
CA LEU A 202 13.66 -10.00 0.35
C LEU A 202 13.56 -11.07 -0.72
N SER A 203 14.19 -12.21 -0.47
CA SER A 203 13.98 -13.41 -1.28
C SER A 203 12.49 -13.82 -1.25
N SER A 204 12.03 -14.50 -2.29
CA SER A 204 10.61 -14.95 -2.39
C SER A 204 10.16 -15.76 -1.17
N ARG A 205 11.08 -16.50 -0.55
CA ARG A 205 10.84 -17.28 0.68
C ARG A 205 10.59 -16.40 1.90
N MET A 206 11.38 -15.31 2.03
CA MET A 206 11.34 -14.41 3.19
C MET A 206 10.28 -13.32 3.06
N ARG A 207 9.74 -13.10 1.87
CA ARG A 207 8.86 -11.97 1.56
C ARG A 207 7.59 -11.96 2.42
N ALA A 208 6.92 -13.10 2.55
CA ALA A 208 5.71 -13.20 3.37
C ALA A 208 6.00 -12.92 4.86
N PHE A 209 7.10 -13.46 5.38
CA PHE A 209 7.53 -13.21 6.75
C PHE A 209 7.96 -11.75 6.95
N GLY A 210 8.69 -11.16 6.00
CA GLY A 210 9.12 -9.76 6.07
C GLY A 210 7.95 -8.78 6.08
N ILE A 211 6.92 -9.04 5.26
CA ILE A 211 5.67 -8.26 5.29
C ILE A 211 5.01 -8.40 6.67
N ALA A 212 4.88 -9.61 7.18
CA ALA A 212 4.31 -9.86 8.50
C ALA A 212 5.09 -9.16 9.62
N PHE A 213 6.42 -9.17 9.56
CA PHE A 213 7.28 -8.48 10.53
C PHE A 213 7.08 -6.96 10.49
N VAL A 214 7.07 -6.35 9.30
CA VAL A 214 6.89 -4.90 9.15
C VAL A 214 5.49 -4.46 9.57
N THR A 215 4.47 -5.33 9.52
CA THR A 215 3.11 -5.02 10.00
C THR A 215 2.94 -5.19 11.51
N MET A 216 3.88 -5.79 12.24
CA MET A 216 3.82 -5.96 13.70
C MET A 216 3.56 -4.68 14.52
N PRO A 217 3.96 -3.46 14.10
CA PRO A 217 3.64 -2.24 14.84
C PRO A 217 2.15 -2.05 15.14
N PHE A 218 1.23 -2.66 14.37
CA PHE A 218 -0.19 -2.64 14.71
C PHE A 218 -0.51 -3.20 16.11
N PHE A 219 0.32 -4.08 16.66
CA PHE A 219 0.22 -4.51 18.06
C PHE A 219 0.41 -3.37 19.05
N ILE A 220 1.42 -2.54 18.78
CA ILE A 220 1.76 -1.43 19.67
C ILE A 220 0.69 -0.33 19.51
N THR A 221 0.30 -0.05 18.28
CA THR A 221 -0.68 0.99 17.98
C THR A 221 -2.08 0.61 18.44
N PHE A 222 -2.43 -0.67 18.50
CA PHE A 222 -3.67 -1.12 19.13
C PHE A 222 -3.80 -0.63 20.58
N ALA A 223 -2.72 -0.65 21.34
CA ALA A 223 -2.71 -0.20 22.73
C ALA A 223 -2.61 1.33 22.87
N THR A 224 -1.93 2.01 21.96
CA THR A 224 -1.60 3.45 22.08
C THR A 224 -2.58 4.35 21.32
N ALA A 225 -3.02 3.96 20.12
CA ALA A 225 -3.88 4.79 19.28
C ALA A 225 -5.23 5.16 19.92
N PRO A 226 -5.97 4.26 20.60
CA PRO A 226 -7.23 4.63 21.24
C PRO A 226 -7.06 5.75 22.25
N LYS A 227 -6.05 5.66 23.11
CA LYS A 227 -5.77 6.66 24.15
C LYS A 227 -5.35 8.00 23.57
N ILE A 228 -4.53 8.00 22.54
CA ILE A 228 -4.09 9.23 21.87
C ILE A 228 -5.28 9.85 21.15
N THR A 229 -6.07 9.04 20.45
CA THR A 229 -7.23 9.52 19.69
C THR A 229 -8.26 10.13 20.64
N SER A 230 -8.62 9.47 21.74
CA SER A 230 -9.58 10.01 22.71
C SER A 230 -9.06 11.26 23.42
N ALA A 231 -7.77 11.32 23.75
CA ALA A 231 -7.16 12.51 24.35
C ALA A 231 -7.15 13.74 23.41
N VAL A 232 -7.06 13.49 22.09
CA VAL A 232 -7.06 14.56 21.09
C VAL A 232 -8.46 15.00 20.70
N THR A 233 -9.41 14.06 20.59
CA THR A 233 -10.75 14.37 20.10
C THR A 233 -11.70 14.84 21.18
N GLY A 234 -11.57 14.40 22.44
CA GLY A 234 -12.54 14.68 23.48
C GLY A 234 -13.94 14.11 23.14
N LEU A 235 -15.01 14.75 23.62
CA LEU A 235 -16.38 14.45 23.21
C LEU A 235 -16.74 15.21 21.92
N PRO A 236 -17.60 14.64 21.04
CA PRO A 236 -17.97 15.29 19.77
C PRO A 236 -18.66 16.66 19.93
N THR A 237 -19.23 16.92 21.11
CA THR A 237 -19.90 18.18 21.48
C THR A 237 -18.97 19.17 22.17
N ASP A 238 -17.70 18.79 22.41
CA ASP A 238 -16.75 19.64 23.11
C ASP A 238 -16.22 20.70 22.14
N PRO A 239 -16.48 22.02 22.40
CA PRO A 239 -15.93 23.11 21.60
C PRO A 239 -14.39 23.18 21.66
N ASP A 240 -13.80 22.60 22.72
CA ASP A 240 -12.34 22.53 22.90
C ASP A 240 -11.70 21.29 22.26
N SER A 241 -12.40 20.56 21.40
CA SER A 241 -11.84 19.38 20.75
C SER A 241 -10.66 19.76 19.84
N HIS A 242 -9.51 19.12 20.08
CA HIS A 242 -8.25 19.41 19.39
C HIS A 242 -8.03 18.53 18.15
N TRP A 243 -9.10 18.11 17.45
CA TRP A 243 -9.02 17.23 16.28
C TRP A 243 -8.07 17.75 15.19
N ARG A 244 -7.94 19.09 15.05
CA ARG A 244 -6.99 19.73 14.12
C ARG A 244 -5.56 19.35 14.45
N TRP A 245 -5.21 19.27 15.74
CA TRP A 245 -3.90 18.83 16.20
C TRP A 245 -3.70 17.33 15.92
N GLY A 246 -4.77 16.52 15.92
CA GLY A 246 -4.74 15.12 15.50
C GLY A 246 -4.20 14.93 14.09
N PHE A 247 -4.55 15.82 13.15
CA PHE A 247 -3.93 15.84 11.80
C PHE A 247 -2.55 16.51 11.83
N GLY A 248 -2.40 17.61 12.57
CA GLY A 248 -1.15 18.38 12.64
C GLY A 248 0.06 17.58 13.15
N MET A 249 -0.14 16.67 14.11
CA MET A 249 0.95 15.85 14.64
C MET A 249 1.59 14.96 13.57
N PHE A 250 0.80 14.46 12.60
CA PHE A 250 1.32 13.62 11.52
C PHE A 250 2.16 14.40 10.51
N CYS A 251 1.95 15.73 10.38
CA CYS A 251 2.83 16.58 9.58
C CYS A 251 4.29 16.56 10.07
N ILE A 252 4.50 16.26 11.36
CA ILE A 252 5.83 16.18 11.98
C ILE A 252 6.30 14.73 12.04
N LEU A 253 5.45 13.81 12.50
CA LEU A 253 5.83 12.41 12.75
C LEU A 253 6.20 11.67 11.47
N ILE A 254 5.46 11.89 10.36
CA ILE A 254 5.71 11.18 9.11
C ILE A 254 7.05 11.56 8.49
N PRO A 255 7.39 12.83 8.30
CA PRO A 255 8.72 13.20 7.81
C PRO A 255 9.85 12.72 8.73
N ALA A 256 9.68 12.84 10.06
CA ALA A 256 10.67 12.43 11.01
C ALA A 256 10.99 10.93 10.92
N THR A 257 9.97 10.09 10.75
CA THR A 257 10.13 8.62 10.64
C THR A 257 10.53 8.17 9.25
N MET A 258 10.14 8.88 8.19
CA MET A 258 10.57 8.59 6.83
C MET A 258 12.00 9.04 6.54
N ALA A 259 12.53 10.04 7.24
CA ALA A 259 13.88 10.55 7.01
C ALA A 259 14.98 9.47 7.07
N PRO A 260 15.02 8.55 8.05
CA PRO A 260 16.03 7.49 8.09
C PRO A 260 15.99 6.57 6.88
N ILE A 261 14.78 6.10 6.45
CA ILE A 261 14.67 5.21 5.29
C ILE A 261 15.04 5.93 3.99
N MET A 262 14.65 7.19 3.85
CA MET A 262 15.02 8.01 2.71
C MET A 262 16.53 8.27 2.66
N ALA A 263 17.17 8.50 3.80
CA ALA A 263 18.62 8.66 3.87
C ALA A 263 19.35 7.37 3.45
N ILE A 264 18.88 6.21 3.89
CA ILE A 264 19.43 4.90 3.50
C ILE A 264 19.27 4.69 1.98
N LEU A 265 18.06 4.92 1.43
CA LEU A 265 17.81 4.76 0.01
C LEU A 265 18.68 5.72 -0.82
N TYR A 266 18.77 6.98 -0.42
CA TYR A 266 19.63 7.97 -1.09
C TYR A 266 21.10 7.55 -1.07
N TYR A 267 21.59 7.09 0.09
CA TYR A 267 22.98 6.62 0.24
C TYR A 267 23.28 5.44 -0.69
N LEU A 268 22.36 4.45 -0.72
CA LEU A 268 22.53 3.26 -1.56
C LEU A 268 22.44 3.60 -3.06
N GLU A 269 21.48 4.44 -3.46
CA GLU A 269 21.38 4.89 -4.86
C GLU A 269 22.63 5.71 -5.28
N ARG A 270 23.11 6.59 -4.42
CA ARG A 270 24.34 7.35 -4.70
C ARG A 270 25.56 6.45 -4.81
N LYS A 271 25.66 5.44 -3.96
CA LYS A 271 26.72 4.43 -4.00
C LYS A 271 26.65 3.60 -5.30
N ALA A 272 25.46 3.16 -5.69
CA ALA A 272 25.22 2.42 -6.93
C ALA A 272 25.59 3.24 -8.18
N LYS A 273 25.21 4.54 -8.22
CA LYS A 273 25.59 5.45 -9.30
C LYS A 273 27.11 5.66 -9.39
N LYS A 274 27.79 5.79 -8.24
CA LYS A 274 29.27 5.94 -8.19
C LYS A 274 30.03 4.69 -8.60
N SER A 275 29.46 3.50 -8.39
CA SER A 275 30.05 2.23 -8.77
C SER A 275 29.90 1.90 -10.25
N GLY A 276 29.26 2.78 -11.06
CA GLY A 276 29.05 2.54 -12.50
C GLY A 276 28.03 1.45 -12.84
N LEU A 277 27.37 0.87 -11.79
CA LEU A 277 26.39 -0.21 -11.95
C LEU A 277 25.03 0.24 -12.47
N VAL A 278 24.81 1.56 -12.55
CA VAL A 278 23.53 2.14 -12.93
C VAL A 278 23.68 2.88 -14.27
N PRO A 279 22.88 2.56 -15.29
CA PRO A 279 22.89 3.29 -16.55
C PRO A 279 22.48 4.75 -16.32
N VAL A 280 23.10 5.66 -17.08
CA VAL A 280 22.75 7.09 -17.04
C VAL A 280 21.33 7.26 -17.51
N HIS A 281 20.51 7.94 -16.71
CA HIS A 281 19.09 8.13 -17.00
C HIS A 281 18.91 8.82 -18.36
N PRO A 282 18.26 8.20 -19.36
CA PRO A 282 18.12 8.77 -20.70
C PRO A 282 17.51 10.17 -20.68
N TYR A 283 16.62 10.43 -19.73
CA TYR A 283 15.91 11.69 -19.60
C TYR A 283 16.80 12.88 -19.18
N LEU A 284 17.87 12.62 -18.44
CA LEU A 284 18.86 13.63 -18.09
C LEU A 284 19.80 13.96 -19.26
N ARG A 285 19.94 13.04 -20.23
CA ARG A 285 20.86 13.17 -21.37
C ARG A 285 20.28 14.00 -22.52
N TYR A 286 18.95 14.00 -22.69
CA TYR A 286 18.26 14.63 -23.84
C TYR A 286 17.48 15.89 -23.50
N GLY A 287 17.55 16.39 -22.26
CA GLY A 287 16.91 17.62 -21.81
C GLY A 287 15.54 17.42 -21.15
N PHE A 288 15.12 18.44 -20.37
CA PHE A 288 13.93 18.39 -19.52
C PHE A 288 12.63 18.11 -20.28
N TRP A 289 12.38 18.79 -21.40
CA TRP A 289 11.14 18.61 -22.17
C TRP A 289 11.03 17.23 -22.82
N TYR A 290 12.13 16.70 -23.32
CA TYR A 290 12.17 15.35 -23.83
C TYR A 290 11.92 14.34 -22.71
N GLY A 291 12.59 14.52 -21.57
CA GLY A 291 12.40 13.70 -20.39
C GLY A 291 10.96 13.70 -19.87
N PHE A 292 10.33 14.86 -19.82
CA PHE A 292 8.94 15.02 -19.39
C PHE A 292 7.96 14.34 -20.35
N LYS A 293 8.09 14.56 -21.66
CA LYS A 293 7.27 13.88 -22.67
C LYS A 293 7.41 12.35 -22.59
N GLN A 294 8.64 11.88 -22.46
CA GLN A 294 8.90 10.44 -22.33
C GLN A 294 8.32 9.87 -21.04
N PHE A 295 8.40 10.62 -19.93
CA PHE A 295 7.75 10.24 -18.67
C PHE A 295 6.22 10.11 -18.83
N LEU A 296 5.57 11.05 -19.50
CA LEU A 296 4.13 10.98 -19.74
C LEU A 296 3.73 9.72 -20.52
N LEU A 297 4.58 9.32 -21.49
CA LEU A 297 4.38 8.11 -22.29
C LEU A 297 4.70 6.84 -21.50
N ASP A 298 5.78 6.83 -20.71
CA ASP A 298 6.22 5.67 -19.92
C ASP A 298 5.30 5.39 -18.74
N ALA A 299 4.74 6.43 -18.15
CA ALA A 299 3.77 6.33 -17.06
C ALA A 299 2.35 6.02 -17.56
N ASP A 300 2.10 6.07 -18.88
CA ASP A 300 0.77 5.92 -19.47
C ASP A 300 -0.29 6.80 -18.76
N ILE A 301 0.02 8.10 -18.67
CA ILE A 301 -0.81 9.05 -17.89
C ILE A 301 -2.23 9.14 -18.46
N ILE A 302 -2.42 8.98 -19.77
CA ILE A 302 -3.75 9.01 -20.38
C ILE A 302 -4.57 7.80 -19.88
N GLY A 303 -4.01 6.59 -19.89
CA GLY A 303 -4.66 5.41 -19.33
C GLY A 303 -5.01 5.58 -17.85
N MET A 304 -4.09 6.17 -17.07
CA MET A 304 -4.33 6.47 -15.64
C MET A 304 -5.46 7.48 -15.42
N ILE A 305 -5.51 8.56 -16.23
CA ILE A 305 -6.60 9.55 -16.16
C ILE A 305 -7.93 8.91 -16.54
N LEU A 306 -7.97 8.07 -17.56
CA LEU A 306 -9.20 7.35 -17.96
C LEU A 306 -9.72 6.45 -16.82
N ILE A 307 -8.83 5.70 -16.16
CA ILE A 307 -9.17 4.87 -15.01
C ILE A 307 -9.68 5.73 -13.85
N LEU A 308 -8.92 6.79 -13.50
CA LEU A 308 -9.28 7.68 -12.40
C LEU A 308 -10.63 8.34 -12.62
N ALA A 309 -10.80 8.98 -13.78
CA ALA A 309 -12.03 9.69 -14.12
C ALA A 309 -13.22 8.72 -14.21
N GLY A 310 -13.03 7.55 -14.84
CA GLY A 310 -14.08 6.55 -14.97
C GLY A 310 -14.59 6.05 -13.62
N PHE A 311 -13.69 5.63 -12.73
CA PHE A 311 -14.07 5.20 -11.39
C PHE A 311 -14.61 6.34 -10.52
N LEU A 312 -14.00 7.55 -10.59
CA LEU A 312 -14.45 8.70 -9.83
C LEU A 312 -15.88 9.09 -10.19
N PHE A 313 -16.19 9.20 -11.49
CA PHE A 313 -17.52 9.57 -11.96
C PHE A 313 -18.56 8.51 -11.59
N MET A 314 -18.25 7.24 -11.81
CA MET A 314 -19.16 6.14 -11.47
C MET A 314 -19.42 6.09 -9.95
N LEU A 315 -18.39 6.16 -9.12
CA LEU A 315 -18.57 6.09 -7.67
C LEU A 315 -19.20 7.35 -7.09
N LEU A 316 -18.93 8.55 -7.65
CA LEU A 316 -19.60 9.77 -7.25
C LEU A 316 -21.11 9.68 -7.54
N ALA A 317 -21.49 9.17 -8.70
CA ALA A 317 -22.89 8.96 -9.03
C ALA A 317 -23.57 7.93 -8.10
N LEU A 318 -22.88 6.81 -7.81
CA LEU A 318 -23.39 5.79 -6.89
C LEU A 318 -23.56 6.32 -5.45
N THR A 319 -22.66 7.18 -4.98
CA THR A 319 -22.77 7.76 -3.63
C THR A 319 -23.84 8.83 -3.51
N ARG A 320 -24.09 9.59 -4.57
CA ARG A 320 -25.05 10.72 -4.55
C ARG A 320 -26.43 10.33 -5.07
N GLY A 321 -26.55 9.25 -5.83
CA GLY A 321 -27.83 8.84 -6.43
C GLY A 321 -28.90 8.55 -5.41
N GLY A 322 -28.56 8.05 -4.22
CA GLY A 322 -29.49 7.83 -3.12
C GLY A 322 -30.04 9.12 -2.49
N ASP A 323 -29.20 10.17 -2.42
CA ASP A 323 -29.55 11.44 -1.77
C ASP A 323 -30.36 12.36 -2.69
N VAL A 324 -30.00 12.41 -3.98
CA VAL A 324 -30.54 13.38 -4.96
C VAL A 324 -31.62 12.76 -5.85
N GLY A 325 -31.60 11.43 -5.95
CA GLY A 325 -32.48 10.67 -6.85
C GLY A 325 -31.76 10.16 -8.11
N TRP A 326 -31.98 8.88 -8.41
CA TRP A 326 -31.36 8.18 -9.53
C TRP A 326 -31.78 8.69 -10.91
N SER A 327 -32.93 9.37 -10.99
CA SER A 327 -33.47 9.94 -12.22
C SER A 327 -32.93 11.31 -12.58
N THR A 328 -32.01 11.85 -11.76
CA THR A 328 -31.45 13.19 -11.99
C THR A 328 -30.45 13.15 -13.15
N ASP A 329 -30.57 14.06 -14.11
CA ASP A 329 -29.81 14.07 -15.36
C ASP A 329 -28.30 13.99 -15.17
N TRP A 330 -27.73 14.73 -14.19
CA TRP A 330 -26.30 14.70 -13.95
C TRP A 330 -25.81 13.38 -13.31
N ILE A 331 -26.66 12.68 -12.53
CA ILE A 331 -26.33 11.34 -11.99
C ILE A 331 -26.27 10.34 -13.14
N ILE A 332 -27.25 10.38 -14.05
CA ILE A 332 -27.27 9.53 -15.26
C ILE A 332 -26.06 9.83 -16.13
N ALA A 333 -25.74 11.10 -16.33
CA ALA A 333 -24.57 11.52 -17.10
C ALA A 333 -23.25 11.01 -16.48
N LEU A 334 -23.08 11.11 -15.18
CA LEU A 334 -21.88 10.60 -14.50
C LEU A 334 -21.76 9.08 -14.58
N LEU A 335 -22.87 8.34 -14.43
CA LEU A 335 -22.89 6.87 -14.57
C LEU A 335 -22.53 6.45 -15.99
N THR A 336 -23.15 7.08 -17.00
CA THR A 336 -22.91 6.74 -18.41
C THR A 336 -21.50 7.11 -18.84
N VAL A 337 -21.04 8.33 -18.56
CA VAL A 337 -19.67 8.77 -18.89
C VAL A 337 -18.64 7.94 -18.13
N GLY A 338 -18.84 7.71 -16.83
CA GLY A 338 -17.94 6.88 -16.03
C GLY A 338 -17.85 5.45 -16.55
N GLY A 339 -18.98 4.83 -16.88
CA GLY A 339 -19.03 3.50 -17.48
C GLY A 339 -18.35 3.43 -18.84
N VAL A 340 -18.58 4.40 -19.71
CA VAL A 340 -17.91 4.50 -21.03
C VAL A 340 -16.40 4.66 -20.85
N LEU A 341 -15.93 5.53 -19.96
CA LEU A 341 -14.51 5.72 -19.70
C LEU A 341 -13.84 4.42 -19.24
N ILE A 342 -14.47 3.67 -18.33
CA ILE A 342 -13.92 2.37 -17.86
C ILE A 342 -13.88 1.35 -19.01
N LEU A 343 -14.88 1.30 -19.87
CA LEU A 343 -14.87 0.42 -21.04
C LEU A 343 -13.87 0.83 -22.12
N LEU A 344 -13.53 2.12 -22.18
CA LEU A 344 -12.49 2.63 -23.09
C LEU A 344 -11.08 2.28 -22.62
N VAL A 345 -10.84 2.05 -21.33
CA VAL A 345 -9.51 1.71 -20.80
C VAL A 345 -8.89 0.52 -21.54
N PRO A 346 -9.51 -0.68 -21.60
CA PRO A 346 -8.91 -1.81 -22.30
C PRO A 346 -8.74 -1.56 -23.80
N VAL A 347 -9.61 -0.77 -24.42
CA VAL A 347 -9.51 -0.41 -25.84
C VAL A 347 -8.31 0.51 -26.06
N TYR A 348 -8.15 1.53 -25.21
CA TYR A 348 -7.02 2.45 -25.26
C TYR A 348 -5.70 1.72 -25.00
N GLU A 349 -5.61 0.92 -23.96
CA GLU A 349 -4.43 0.12 -23.60
C GLU A 349 -4.03 -0.86 -24.73
N TYR A 350 -5.04 -1.37 -25.47
CA TYR A 350 -4.80 -2.34 -26.52
C TYR A 350 -4.30 -1.72 -27.83
N TYR A 351 -4.90 -0.61 -28.27
CA TYR A 351 -4.68 -0.04 -29.58
C TYR A 351 -3.80 1.22 -29.58
N PHE A 352 -3.82 2.01 -28.52
CA PHE A 352 -3.24 3.34 -28.50
C PHE A 352 -2.05 3.50 -27.53
N SER A 353 -1.96 2.70 -26.45
CA SER A 353 -0.88 2.85 -25.49
C SER A 353 0.42 2.24 -26.03
N PRO A 354 1.50 3.05 -26.17
CA PRO A 354 2.80 2.53 -26.60
C PRO A 354 3.45 1.64 -25.51
N ARG A 355 3.10 1.86 -24.23
CA ARG A 355 3.58 1.09 -23.08
C ARG A 355 2.46 0.80 -22.12
N PRO A 356 1.58 -0.16 -22.47
CA PRO A 356 0.37 -0.43 -21.70
C PRO A 356 0.67 -0.75 -20.25
N PHE A 357 -0.17 -0.23 -19.37
CA PHE A 357 -0.09 -0.47 -17.93
C PHE A 357 -0.32 -1.95 -17.61
N ILE A 358 -1.31 -2.57 -18.29
CA ILE A 358 -1.63 -3.99 -18.18
C ILE A 358 -1.11 -4.73 -19.41
N ARG A 359 0.12 -5.25 -19.33
CA ARG A 359 0.67 -6.05 -20.43
C ARG A 359 -0.10 -7.36 -20.58
N ARG A 360 -0.50 -7.74 -21.79
CA ARG A 360 -1.21 -9.00 -22.09
C ARG A 360 -0.50 -10.24 -21.55
N ARG A 361 0.82 -10.25 -21.53
CA ARG A 361 1.63 -11.35 -21.00
C ARG A 361 1.33 -11.63 -19.52
N TRP A 362 0.86 -10.63 -18.76
CA TRP A 362 0.50 -10.77 -17.34
C TRP A 362 -0.93 -11.28 -17.13
N LEU A 363 -1.80 -11.17 -18.11
CA LEU A 363 -3.19 -11.66 -18.04
C LEU A 363 -3.26 -13.18 -18.26
N ASN A 364 -2.47 -13.93 -17.50
CA ASN A 364 -2.60 -15.37 -17.42
C ASN A 364 -3.80 -15.75 -16.52
N SER A 365 -4.42 -16.90 -16.77
CA SER A 365 -5.57 -17.39 -15.99
C SER A 365 -5.33 -17.37 -14.47
N SER A 366 -4.12 -17.70 -14.04
CA SER A 366 -3.74 -17.65 -12.61
C SER A 366 -3.78 -16.24 -12.03
N VAL A 367 -3.34 -15.22 -12.80
CA VAL A 367 -3.35 -13.82 -12.36
C VAL A 367 -4.77 -13.29 -12.33
N VAL A 368 -5.59 -13.59 -13.35
CA VAL A 368 -7.00 -13.20 -13.38
C VAL A 368 -7.76 -13.79 -12.19
N LEU A 369 -7.57 -15.08 -11.91
CA LEU A 369 -8.17 -15.72 -10.73
C LEU A 369 -7.69 -15.09 -9.41
N ALA A 370 -6.41 -14.75 -9.29
CA ALA A 370 -5.88 -14.07 -8.11
C ALA A 370 -6.51 -12.67 -7.92
N ILE A 371 -6.70 -11.91 -9.00
CA ILE A 371 -7.37 -10.61 -8.98
C ILE A 371 -8.83 -10.78 -8.53
N LEU A 372 -9.56 -11.76 -9.06
CA LEU A 372 -10.94 -12.03 -8.67
C LEU A 372 -11.05 -12.44 -7.19
N ILE A 373 -10.17 -13.30 -6.73
CA ILE A 373 -10.11 -13.70 -5.30
C ILE A 373 -9.86 -12.46 -4.44
N ALA A 374 -8.86 -11.64 -4.77
CA ALA A 374 -8.55 -10.44 -4.03
C ALA A 374 -9.71 -9.42 -4.05
N PHE A 375 -10.40 -9.28 -5.18
CA PHE A 375 -11.57 -8.41 -5.32
C PHE A 375 -12.72 -8.83 -4.38
N PHE A 376 -13.12 -10.09 -4.43
CA PHE A 376 -14.21 -10.59 -3.58
C PHE A 376 -13.83 -10.61 -2.10
N ASP A 377 -12.58 -10.93 -1.78
CA ASP A 377 -12.06 -10.92 -0.42
C ASP A 377 -12.11 -9.51 0.18
N PHE A 378 -11.59 -8.51 -0.57
CA PHE A 378 -11.57 -7.12 -0.14
C PHE A 378 -12.96 -6.50 -0.09
N ALA A 379 -13.85 -6.83 -1.03
CA ALA A 379 -15.26 -6.40 -1.00
C ALA A 379 -15.99 -6.94 0.24
N SER A 380 -15.84 -8.23 0.52
CA SER A 380 -16.40 -8.87 1.71
C SER A 380 -15.91 -8.24 3.01
N PHE A 381 -14.60 -7.99 3.10
CA PHE A 381 -14.00 -7.30 4.25
C PHE A 381 -14.58 -5.90 4.46
N ASN A 382 -14.63 -5.07 3.40
CA ASN A 382 -15.12 -3.71 3.52
C ASN A 382 -16.59 -3.63 3.89
N ILE A 383 -17.44 -4.50 3.32
CA ILE A 383 -18.86 -4.55 3.67
C ILE A 383 -19.03 -4.90 5.16
N SER A 384 -18.31 -5.91 5.64
CA SER A 384 -18.35 -6.32 7.04
C SER A 384 -17.87 -5.20 7.98
N TYR A 385 -16.78 -4.51 7.61
CA TYR A 385 -16.19 -3.42 8.39
C TYR A 385 -17.14 -2.21 8.48
N GLN A 386 -17.78 -1.83 7.38
CA GLN A 386 -18.76 -0.75 7.36
C GLN A 386 -20.01 -1.09 8.21
N MET A 387 -20.51 -2.32 8.10
CA MET A 387 -21.64 -2.77 8.91
C MET A 387 -21.28 -2.81 10.41
N LEU A 388 -20.04 -3.13 10.77
CA LEU A 388 -19.55 -3.06 12.13
C LEU A 388 -19.64 -1.63 12.69
N PHE A 389 -19.29 -0.62 11.88
CA PHE A 389 -19.38 0.78 12.28
C PHE A 389 -20.82 1.19 12.64
N TYR A 390 -21.78 0.86 11.79
CA TYR A 390 -23.19 1.15 12.06
C TYR A 390 -23.74 0.37 13.26
N TRP A 391 -23.40 -0.92 13.35
CA TRP A 391 -23.86 -1.76 14.44
C TRP A 391 -23.36 -1.31 15.81
N ARG A 392 -22.10 -0.88 15.95
CA ARG A 392 -21.57 -0.34 17.20
C ARG A 392 -22.28 0.94 17.64
N SER A 393 -22.60 1.83 16.69
CA SER A 393 -23.23 3.13 16.98
C SER A 393 -24.70 2.97 17.36
N ILE A 394 -25.41 2.09 16.68
CA ILE A 394 -26.87 1.88 16.86
C ILE A 394 -27.14 0.74 17.85
N GLY A 395 -26.49 -0.40 17.68
CA GLY A 395 -26.73 -1.61 18.47
C GLY A 395 -26.15 -1.58 19.87
N LEU A 396 -24.93 -1.03 20.02
CA LEU A 396 -24.25 -0.92 21.31
C LEU A 396 -24.34 0.47 21.94
N ASN A 397 -24.91 1.44 21.22
CA ASN A 397 -25.01 2.85 21.65
C ASN A 397 -23.67 3.44 22.12
N LEU A 398 -22.58 3.10 21.41
CA LEU A 398 -21.23 3.56 21.73
C LEU A 398 -20.95 4.87 21.02
N SER A 399 -20.52 5.90 21.76
CA SER A 399 -20.16 7.20 21.19
C SER A 399 -18.82 7.13 20.45
N PRO A 400 -18.70 7.76 19.28
CA PRO A 400 -17.40 7.98 18.63
C PRO A 400 -16.47 8.76 19.58
N GLY A 401 -15.20 8.34 19.70
CA GLY A 401 -14.24 9.01 20.58
C GLY A 401 -14.05 8.38 21.97
N ASP A 402 -14.99 7.54 22.43
CA ASP A 402 -14.79 6.77 23.65
C ASP A 402 -13.71 5.69 23.46
N ASP A 403 -12.86 5.50 24.47
CA ASP A 403 -11.80 4.50 24.47
C ASP A 403 -12.32 3.10 24.14
N LYS A 404 -13.44 2.69 24.73
CA LYS A 404 -14.05 1.38 24.51
C LYS A 404 -14.45 1.17 23.05
N THR A 405 -15.00 2.23 22.43
CA THR A 405 -15.40 2.22 21.02
C THR A 405 -14.19 2.04 20.11
N ASN A 406 -13.10 2.74 20.41
CA ASN A 406 -11.86 2.67 19.64
C ASN A 406 -11.20 1.29 19.80
N TYR A 407 -11.10 0.74 21.01
CA TYR A 407 -10.59 -0.62 21.23
C TYR A 407 -11.41 -1.67 20.50
N PHE A 408 -12.73 -1.58 20.56
CA PHE A 408 -13.61 -2.49 19.82
C PHE A 408 -13.34 -2.46 18.30
N THR A 409 -13.23 -1.28 17.73
CA THR A 409 -12.99 -1.09 16.31
C THR A 409 -11.61 -1.62 15.87
N TYR A 410 -10.59 -1.41 16.73
CA TYR A 410 -9.21 -1.77 16.39
C TYR A 410 -8.89 -3.27 16.65
N THR A 411 -9.79 -4.01 17.29
CA THR A 411 -9.64 -5.46 17.51
C THR A 411 -9.46 -6.22 16.19
N ASP A 412 -10.10 -5.77 15.11
CA ASP A 412 -9.94 -6.33 13.78
C ASP A 412 -8.48 -6.20 13.28
N SER A 413 -7.88 -5.02 13.43
CA SER A 413 -6.48 -4.78 13.04
C SER A 413 -5.48 -5.59 13.89
N LEU A 414 -5.78 -5.78 15.18
CA LEU A 414 -4.98 -6.63 16.06
C LEU A 414 -5.04 -8.09 15.61
N SER A 415 -6.23 -8.60 15.34
CA SER A 415 -6.45 -9.97 14.87
C SER A 415 -5.77 -10.21 13.53
N LEU A 416 -5.90 -9.27 12.57
CA LEU A 416 -5.23 -9.30 11.28
C LEU A 416 -3.71 -9.42 11.43
N THR A 417 -3.12 -8.68 12.38
CA THR A 417 -1.68 -8.70 12.63
C THR A 417 -1.24 -10.02 13.24
N ILE A 418 -1.94 -10.54 14.26
CA ILE A 418 -1.63 -11.84 14.90
C ILE A 418 -1.65 -12.96 13.88
N PHE A 419 -2.78 -13.10 13.18
CA PHE A 419 -2.93 -14.17 12.19
C PHE A 419 -2.04 -13.96 10.97
N GLY A 420 -1.73 -12.72 10.60
CA GLY A 420 -0.78 -12.37 9.54
C GLY A 420 0.63 -12.87 9.84
N VAL A 421 1.11 -12.68 11.08
CA VAL A 421 2.41 -13.19 11.53
C VAL A 421 2.44 -14.72 11.55
N ILE A 422 1.40 -15.36 12.09
CA ILE A 422 1.26 -16.82 12.09
C ILE A 422 1.26 -17.36 10.66
N ALA A 423 0.49 -16.75 9.76
CA ALA A 423 0.42 -17.12 8.36
C ALA A 423 1.77 -16.94 7.66
N GLY A 424 2.48 -15.85 7.91
CA GLY A 424 3.82 -15.60 7.39
C GLY A 424 4.83 -16.67 7.82
N MET A 425 4.78 -17.10 9.08
CA MET A 425 5.60 -18.21 9.58
C MET A 425 5.23 -19.55 8.92
N ILE A 426 3.94 -19.86 8.79
CA ILE A 426 3.47 -21.08 8.14
C ILE A 426 3.94 -21.13 6.68
N ILE A 427 3.80 -20.04 5.94
CA ILE A 427 4.26 -19.94 4.53
C ILE A 427 5.77 -20.12 4.44
N PHE A 428 6.54 -19.52 5.35
CA PHE A 428 8.00 -19.65 5.39
C PHE A 428 8.44 -21.11 5.52
N TYR A 429 7.77 -21.91 6.37
CA TYR A 429 8.10 -23.33 6.58
C TYR A 429 7.52 -24.23 5.49
N THR A 430 6.25 -24.07 5.13
CA THR A 430 5.53 -24.99 4.21
C THR A 430 5.80 -24.71 2.76
N ARG A 431 6.20 -23.47 2.40
CA ARG A 431 6.34 -22.96 1.02
C ARG A 431 5.06 -23.13 0.18
N ARG A 432 3.91 -23.31 0.84
CA ARG A 432 2.61 -23.51 0.18
C ARG A 432 1.59 -22.54 0.74
N TYR A 433 1.14 -21.61 -0.07
CA TYR A 433 0.13 -20.61 0.29
C TYR A 433 -1.31 -21.08 0.05
N LYS A 434 -1.53 -22.00 -0.91
CA LYS A 434 -2.87 -22.44 -1.36
C LYS A 434 -3.75 -22.95 -0.22
N TYR A 435 -3.25 -23.88 0.60
CA TYR A 435 -4.02 -24.44 1.71
C TYR A 435 -4.36 -23.40 2.76
N LEU A 436 -3.43 -22.49 3.04
CA LEU A 436 -3.64 -21.43 4.01
C LEU A 436 -4.73 -20.45 3.56
N THR A 437 -4.74 -20.09 2.28
CA THR A 437 -5.79 -19.23 1.70
C THR A 437 -7.16 -19.87 1.79
N VAL A 438 -7.28 -21.17 1.47
CA VAL A 438 -8.54 -21.91 1.57
C VAL A 438 -9.02 -22.00 3.02
N CYS A 439 -8.12 -22.33 3.97
CA CYS A 439 -8.44 -22.36 5.39
C CYS A 439 -8.89 -20.97 5.90
N GLY A 440 -8.20 -19.91 5.50
CA GLY A 440 -8.58 -18.54 5.87
C GLY A 440 -9.97 -18.16 5.36
N ALA A 441 -10.30 -18.50 4.12
CA ALA A 441 -11.63 -18.27 3.55
C ALA A 441 -12.72 -19.05 4.29
N ALA A 442 -12.46 -20.32 4.65
CA ALA A 442 -13.39 -21.14 5.43
C ALA A 442 -13.63 -20.57 6.83
N ILE A 443 -12.58 -20.14 7.54
CA ILE A 443 -12.68 -19.50 8.86
C ILE A 443 -13.51 -18.21 8.75
N ARG A 444 -13.28 -17.38 7.73
CA ARG A 444 -14.05 -16.15 7.50
C ARG A 444 -15.53 -16.45 7.25
N MET A 445 -15.86 -17.47 6.49
CA MET A 445 -17.25 -17.88 6.25
C MET A 445 -17.94 -18.29 7.55
N ILE A 446 -17.26 -19.05 8.42
CA ILE A 446 -17.76 -19.43 9.75
C ILE A 446 -17.97 -18.18 10.61
N ALA A 447 -16.99 -17.26 10.60
CA ALA A 447 -17.07 -16.01 11.37
C ALA A 447 -18.28 -15.16 10.95
N TYR A 448 -18.58 -15.04 9.65
CA TYR A 448 -19.77 -14.33 9.18
C TYR A 448 -21.08 -15.03 9.63
N GLY A 449 -21.11 -16.35 9.62
CA GLY A 449 -22.23 -17.12 10.18
C GLY A 449 -22.44 -16.82 11.67
N LEU A 450 -21.37 -16.74 12.45
CA LEU A 450 -21.42 -16.38 13.87
C LEU A 450 -21.86 -14.92 14.08
N MET A 451 -21.41 -13.99 13.23
CA MET A 451 -21.87 -12.61 13.27
C MET A 451 -23.39 -12.47 13.09
N ILE A 452 -23.98 -13.26 12.19
CA ILE A 452 -25.46 -13.29 12.02
C ILE A 452 -26.15 -13.75 13.31
N ARG A 453 -25.55 -14.71 14.02
CA ARG A 453 -26.13 -15.25 15.27
C ARG A 453 -25.98 -14.36 16.47
N TYR A 454 -24.85 -13.66 16.62
CA TYR A 454 -24.48 -12.95 17.86
C TYR A 454 -24.58 -11.42 17.78
N ARG A 455 -24.72 -10.83 16.60
CA ARG A 455 -24.86 -9.37 16.48
C ARG A 455 -26.32 -8.95 16.44
N HIS A 456 -27.00 -9.03 17.59
CA HIS A 456 -28.37 -8.54 17.79
C HIS A 456 -28.38 -7.33 18.73
N VAL A 457 -29.46 -6.53 18.64
CA VAL A 457 -29.69 -5.43 19.58
C VAL A 457 -29.83 -6.02 21.00
N GLY A 458 -29.05 -5.50 21.95
CA GLY A 458 -29.01 -5.99 23.34
C GLY A 458 -27.93 -7.04 23.62
N THR A 459 -27.12 -7.44 22.65
CA THR A 459 -25.96 -8.33 22.86
C THR A 459 -24.85 -7.57 23.58
N SER A 460 -24.18 -8.22 24.55
CA SER A 460 -23.03 -7.58 25.23
C SER A 460 -21.84 -7.42 24.29
N MET A 461 -21.03 -6.37 24.51
CA MET A 461 -19.83 -6.08 23.72
C MET A 461 -18.87 -7.28 23.62
N VAL A 462 -18.73 -8.07 24.71
CA VAL A 462 -17.85 -9.24 24.76
C VAL A 462 -18.34 -10.38 23.87
N GLN A 463 -19.64 -10.53 23.68
CA GLN A 463 -20.22 -11.57 22.81
C GLN A 463 -20.18 -11.20 21.34
N ALA A 464 -19.98 -9.91 21.04
CA ALA A 464 -20.04 -9.36 19.69
C ALA A 464 -18.66 -9.25 19.01
N VAL A 465 -17.59 -9.28 19.82
CA VAL A 465 -16.19 -9.35 19.37
C VAL A 465 -15.82 -10.79 19.03
#